data_bdba177d5c820cee763f92b81ee09448
#
_entry.id   bdba177d5c820cee763f92b81ee09448
#
_cell.length_a   1.000
_cell.length_b   1.000
_cell.length_c   1.000
_cell.angle_alpha   90.00
_cell.angle_beta   90.00
_cell.angle_gamma   90.00
#
_symmetry.space_group_name_H-M   'P 1'
#
loop_
_entity.id
_entity.type
_entity.pdbx_description
1 polymer ?
#
loop_
_entity_poly.entity_id
_entity_poly.type
_entity_poly.pdbx_seq_one_letter_code
_entity_poly.pdbx_strand_id
1 'polypeptide(L)'
;MKDPTAMTILAFLFLSGIWISAQLNTDFGRLKVDTISIPADNQQLSGLLYIPSEAHPDNPRPAVVLAHGISSSKEAVSGIALELARRGIVSLAIDLLGHGDSGGRLSPADPSIGMVAAVDYIRSLPYVDGGLIGVAGHSLGAGAARGTAFAIDAYASAFIGGGISGGHRQEGALTQSSPRNLLVAVGGHDVLFDMKALAVTLQPIFGASTPVEPGVTYGDIASGRARKLVVTPTIHLLEPLDPFIVSEVVDWFLEAFDAPSGRDLPPRSTIYIWRELAILLALISIVGMALPLSRILHLRIGVSRPCRASHQDRVLSGRKVLLLWGGLGMGFFLPFMGLGAMIPFPPQLFGSSMAWWLLSIGVAGILLLRLIASRSSAFNLSLRERIPSSFMKSDVLIASGLIMILYLIGTAVEEFLNLNLRIYVPILNALRPAARVIVFPAYIPFFLVFFFVEGLFLHELRKGARKDYTDLLRVLAIKLVPYLAVLGFQYIPMYSLNLRLFPGFLGFFVEFIWAIVPLFSISTVCSWWLHRITGRIGAGTVFNSLLIAWVSASLFPFGTIG
;
A
#
# COMPACT_ATOMS: atom_id res chain seq x y z
N MET A 1 -25.53 -8.74 -15.72
CA MET A 1 -25.88 -9.71 -14.67
C MET A 1 -27.26 -9.33 -14.13
N LYS A 2 -28.29 -10.07 -14.53
CA LYS A 2 -29.66 -9.97 -13.99
C LYS A 2 -29.86 -10.93 -12.81
N ASP A 3 -28.78 -11.54 -12.35
CA ASP A 3 -28.84 -12.83 -11.67
C ASP A 3 -28.52 -12.65 -10.18
N PRO A 4 -29.48 -12.89 -9.29
CA PRO A 4 -29.22 -13.00 -7.85
C PRO A 4 -28.12 -14.03 -7.55
N THR A 5 -27.96 -15.03 -8.40
CA THR A 5 -26.93 -16.07 -8.32
C THR A 5 -25.51 -15.47 -8.28
N ALA A 6 -25.20 -14.50 -9.15
CA ALA A 6 -23.87 -13.90 -9.16
C ALA A 6 -23.57 -13.09 -7.88
N MET A 7 -24.57 -12.40 -7.35
CA MET A 7 -24.44 -11.68 -6.08
C MET A 7 -24.24 -12.65 -4.92
N THR A 8 -24.98 -13.76 -4.91
CA THR A 8 -24.84 -14.83 -3.92
C THR A 8 -23.46 -15.49 -3.99
N ILE A 9 -22.95 -15.79 -5.19
CA ILE A 9 -21.60 -16.35 -5.37
C ILE A 9 -20.53 -15.38 -4.85
N LEU A 10 -20.61 -14.10 -5.21
CA LEU A 10 -19.65 -13.09 -4.75
C LEU A 10 -19.72 -12.88 -3.23
N ALA A 11 -20.91 -12.90 -2.65
CA ALA A 11 -21.08 -12.83 -1.20
C ALA A 11 -20.48 -14.06 -0.50
N PHE A 12 -20.70 -15.25 -1.06
CA PHE A 12 -20.09 -16.48 -0.55
C PHE A 12 -18.55 -16.43 -0.62
N LEU A 13 -17.99 -16.00 -1.76
CA LEU A 13 -16.54 -15.86 -1.92
C LEU A 13 -15.96 -14.79 -0.98
N PHE A 14 -16.65 -13.68 -0.78
CA PHE A 14 -16.26 -12.65 0.18
C PHE A 14 -16.20 -13.22 1.61
N LEU A 15 -17.30 -13.84 2.05
CA LEU A 15 -17.38 -14.43 3.39
C LEU A 15 -16.35 -15.55 3.60
N SER A 16 -16.14 -16.40 2.56
CA SER A 16 -15.12 -17.44 2.60
C SER A 16 -13.71 -16.84 2.70
N GLY A 17 -13.39 -15.81 1.91
CA GLY A 17 -12.10 -15.12 1.97
C GLY A 17 -11.85 -14.50 3.35
N ILE A 18 -12.84 -13.82 3.91
CA ILE A 18 -12.76 -13.25 5.26
C ILE A 18 -12.60 -14.33 6.32
N TRP A 19 -13.38 -15.39 6.26
CA TRP A 19 -13.30 -16.49 7.23
C TRP A 19 -11.94 -17.19 7.18
N ILE A 20 -11.45 -17.55 5.97
CA ILE A 20 -10.14 -18.18 5.79
C ILE A 20 -9.03 -17.26 6.32
N SER A 21 -9.07 -15.97 5.96
CA SER A 21 -8.04 -15.03 6.41
C SER A 21 -8.05 -14.84 7.94
N ALA A 22 -9.22 -14.83 8.59
CA ALA A 22 -9.34 -14.76 10.04
C ALA A 22 -8.78 -16.01 10.73
N GLN A 23 -9.07 -17.21 10.20
CA GLN A 23 -8.51 -18.46 10.72
C GLN A 23 -6.98 -18.48 10.58
N LEU A 24 -6.46 -18.07 9.44
CA LEU A 24 -5.02 -18.02 9.21
C LEU A 24 -4.34 -16.92 10.05
N ASN A 25 -4.99 -15.79 10.26
CA ASN A 25 -4.44 -14.69 11.07
C ASN A 25 -4.25 -15.08 12.55
N THR A 26 -5.08 -15.99 13.05
CA THR A 26 -5.01 -16.50 14.42
C THR A 26 -4.34 -17.88 14.51
N ASP A 27 -3.72 -18.37 13.45
CA ASP A 27 -3.22 -19.76 13.34
C ASP A 27 -4.24 -20.77 13.88
N PHE A 28 -5.48 -20.66 13.39
CA PHE A 28 -6.61 -21.49 13.80
C PHE A 28 -6.91 -21.44 15.32
N GLY A 29 -6.85 -20.25 15.91
CA GLY A 29 -7.16 -19.99 17.31
C GLY A 29 -5.99 -20.23 18.27
N ARG A 30 -4.76 -20.53 17.79
CA ARG A 30 -3.56 -20.69 18.60
C ARG A 30 -2.87 -19.37 18.94
N LEU A 31 -3.20 -18.32 18.22
CA LEU A 31 -2.72 -16.97 18.48
C LEU A 31 -3.89 -16.09 18.87
N LYS A 32 -3.68 -15.27 19.89
CA LYS A 32 -4.53 -14.12 20.15
C LYS A 32 -3.97 -12.94 19.36
N VAL A 33 -4.85 -12.24 18.62
CA VAL A 33 -4.47 -11.07 17.83
C VAL A 33 -5.35 -9.90 18.26
N ASP A 34 -4.70 -8.88 18.80
CA ASP A 34 -5.37 -7.69 19.29
C ASP A 34 -4.88 -6.44 18.56
N THR A 35 -5.79 -5.57 18.13
CA THR A 35 -5.44 -4.19 17.78
C THR A 35 -5.32 -3.38 19.08
N ILE A 36 -4.16 -2.77 19.29
CA ILE A 36 -3.85 -2.02 20.51
C ILE A 36 -3.53 -0.57 20.21
N SER A 37 -3.75 0.29 21.22
CA SER A 37 -3.35 1.69 21.21
C SER A 37 -2.31 1.92 22.30
N ILE A 38 -1.16 2.47 21.92
CA ILE A 38 0.01 2.65 22.79
C ILE A 38 0.25 4.14 22.95
N PRO A 39 0.33 4.68 24.18
CA PRO A 39 0.73 6.05 24.41
C PRO A 39 2.18 6.29 23.93
N ALA A 40 2.39 7.34 23.14
CA ALA A 40 3.69 7.81 22.70
C ALA A 40 3.75 9.33 22.84
N ASP A 41 4.29 9.81 23.94
CA ASP A 41 4.22 11.21 24.38
C ASP A 41 2.76 11.72 24.38
N ASN A 42 2.46 12.74 23.58
CA ASN A 42 1.12 13.31 23.42
C ASN A 42 0.32 12.67 22.26
N GLN A 43 0.78 11.55 21.73
CA GLN A 43 0.19 10.85 20.60
C GLN A 43 -0.18 9.40 20.96
N GLN A 44 -0.87 8.74 20.03
CA GLN A 44 -1.19 7.33 20.15
C GLN A 44 -0.60 6.58 18.96
N LEU A 45 0.10 5.48 19.23
CA LEU A 45 0.48 4.51 18.23
C LEU A 45 -0.57 3.42 18.15
N SER A 46 -0.85 2.95 16.95
CA SER A 46 -1.66 1.76 16.71
C SER A 46 -0.76 0.56 16.41
N GLY A 47 -1.10 -0.61 16.93
CA GLY A 47 -0.37 -1.83 16.66
C GLY A 47 -1.25 -3.06 16.58
N LEU A 48 -0.76 -4.09 15.87
CA LEU A 48 -1.30 -5.45 15.87
C LEU A 48 -0.39 -6.31 16.75
N LEU A 49 -0.88 -6.73 17.88
CA LEU A 49 -0.19 -7.57 18.85
C LEU A 49 -0.59 -9.03 18.66
N TYR A 50 0.37 -9.87 18.32
CA TYR A 50 0.23 -11.32 18.17
C TYR A 50 0.80 -12.01 19.40
N ILE A 51 -0.03 -12.74 20.12
CA ILE A 51 0.31 -13.41 21.38
C ILE A 51 0.17 -14.92 21.19
N PRO A 52 1.29 -15.67 21.24
CA PRO A 52 1.25 -17.14 21.27
C PRO A 52 0.48 -17.67 22.46
N SER A 53 -0.24 -18.78 22.32
CA SER A 53 -0.97 -19.42 23.42
C SER A 53 -0.06 -19.86 24.59
N GLU A 54 1.23 -20.07 24.30
CA GLU A 54 2.25 -20.45 25.28
C GLU A 54 2.80 -19.28 26.12
N ALA A 55 2.49 -18.02 25.70
CA ALA A 55 2.98 -16.82 26.38
C ALA A 55 2.09 -16.50 27.58
N HIS A 56 2.61 -16.66 28.79
CA HIS A 56 1.95 -16.33 30.03
C HIS A 56 2.97 -15.94 31.12
N PRO A 57 2.56 -15.33 32.25
CA PRO A 57 3.51 -14.80 33.24
C PRO A 57 4.49 -15.83 33.78
N ASP A 58 4.11 -17.11 33.86
CA ASP A 58 4.99 -18.18 34.32
C ASP A 58 5.90 -18.74 33.19
N ASN A 59 5.67 -18.31 31.96
CA ASN A 59 6.46 -18.69 30.78
C ASN A 59 6.61 -17.47 29.84
N PRO A 60 7.33 -16.43 30.28
CA PRO A 60 7.53 -15.22 29.47
C PRO A 60 8.30 -15.57 28.20
N ARG A 61 7.91 -14.95 27.09
CA ARG A 61 8.46 -15.23 25.77
C ARG A 61 9.28 -14.05 25.24
N PRO A 62 10.30 -14.28 24.38
CA PRO A 62 10.93 -13.21 23.64
C PRO A 62 9.91 -12.39 22.85
N ALA A 63 10.26 -11.15 22.53
CA ALA A 63 9.37 -10.31 21.74
C ALA A 63 10.09 -9.56 20.62
N VAL A 64 9.36 -9.29 19.51
CA VAL A 64 9.85 -8.50 18.38
C VAL A 64 8.85 -7.41 18.04
N VAL A 65 9.32 -6.17 17.94
CA VAL A 65 8.56 -5.03 17.41
C VAL A 65 8.93 -4.83 15.95
N LEU A 66 7.92 -4.65 15.08
CA LEU A 66 8.08 -4.53 13.63
C LEU A 66 7.48 -3.23 13.10
N ALA A 67 8.19 -2.55 12.21
CA ALA A 67 7.78 -1.31 11.59
C ALA A 67 7.78 -1.39 10.05
N HIS A 68 6.76 -0.81 9.43
CA HIS A 68 6.54 -0.79 7.98
C HIS A 68 7.29 0.34 7.26
N GLY A 69 7.32 0.29 5.92
CA GLY A 69 7.87 1.32 5.04
C GLY A 69 6.98 2.56 4.92
N ILE A 70 7.50 3.59 4.26
CA ILE A 70 6.77 4.84 4.02
C ILE A 70 5.50 4.60 3.20
N SER A 71 4.43 5.38 3.46
CA SER A 71 3.13 5.23 2.79
C SER A 71 2.59 3.79 2.84
N SER A 72 2.74 3.18 4.01
CA SER A 72 2.27 1.83 4.32
C SER A 72 1.65 1.80 5.73
N SER A 73 1.40 0.62 6.27
CA SER A 73 0.81 0.43 7.60
C SER A 73 1.29 -0.88 8.23
N LYS A 74 0.97 -1.08 9.50
CA LYS A 74 1.30 -2.27 10.31
C LYS A 74 1.03 -3.60 9.61
N GLU A 75 0.03 -3.63 8.75
CA GLU A 75 -0.35 -4.84 8.01
C GLU A 75 0.72 -5.30 7.01
N ALA A 76 1.55 -4.41 6.50
CA ALA A 76 2.61 -4.77 5.54
C ALA A 76 3.67 -5.69 6.16
N VAL A 77 3.92 -5.56 7.46
CA VAL A 77 4.86 -6.41 8.21
C VAL A 77 4.17 -7.45 9.10
N SER A 78 2.83 -7.49 9.07
CA SER A 78 2.03 -8.43 9.86
C SER A 78 2.23 -9.89 9.44
N GLY A 79 2.73 -10.14 8.22
CA GLY A 79 3.14 -11.47 7.78
C GLY A 79 4.32 -12.01 8.59
N ILE A 80 5.34 -11.18 8.79
CA ILE A 80 6.49 -11.50 9.64
C ILE A 80 6.04 -11.68 11.10
N ALA A 81 5.18 -10.77 11.60
CA ALA A 81 4.65 -10.86 12.97
C ALA A 81 3.89 -12.18 13.20
N LEU A 82 3.02 -12.57 12.28
CA LEU A 82 2.30 -13.84 12.34
C LEU A 82 3.26 -15.03 12.40
N GLU A 83 4.29 -15.07 11.55
CA GLU A 83 5.20 -16.21 11.50
C GLU A 83 6.13 -16.30 12.72
N LEU A 84 6.52 -15.17 13.31
CA LEU A 84 7.21 -15.12 14.60
C LEU A 84 6.32 -15.67 15.72
N ALA A 85 5.07 -15.19 15.80
CA ALA A 85 4.14 -15.62 16.85
C ALA A 85 3.79 -17.11 16.77
N ARG A 86 3.66 -17.67 15.57
CA ARG A 86 3.47 -19.12 15.35
C ARG A 86 4.62 -19.97 15.91
N ARG A 87 5.77 -19.36 16.14
CA ARG A 87 6.98 -20.01 16.70
C ARG A 87 7.26 -19.60 18.15
N GLY A 88 6.28 -18.99 18.82
CA GLY A 88 6.34 -18.68 20.23
C GLY A 88 7.02 -17.36 20.59
N ILE A 89 7.24 -16.46 19.64
CA ILE A 89 7.76 -15.10 19.86
C ILE A 89 6.59 -14.12 19.86
N VAL A 90 6.37 -13.38 20.96
CA VAL A 90 5.38 -12.30 20.99
C VAL A 90 5.78 -11.25 19.96
N SER A 91 4.87 -10.82 19.09
CA SER A 91 5.22 -9.89 18.03
C SER A 91 4.22 -8.74 17.91
N LEU A 92 4.75 -7.55 17.70
CA LEU A 92 3.99 -6.32 17.62
C LEU A 92 4.34 -5.56 16.33
N ALA A 93 3.42 -5.58 15.37
CA ALA A 93 3.50 -4.76 14.17
C ALA A 93 2.84 -3.40 14.43
N ILE A 94 3.57 -2.29 14.27
CA ILE A 94 3.07 -0.94 14.58
C ILE A 94 2.86 -0.09 13.32
N ASP A 95 1.91 0.83 13.40
CA ASP A 95 1.89 1.99 12.53
C ASP A 95 2.86 3.04 13.09
N LEU A 96 3.84 3.46 12.30
CA LEU A 96 4.74 4.55 12.65
C LEU A 96 3.97 5.87 12.84
N LEU A 97 4.48 6.79 13.66
CA LEU A 97 3.86 8.11 13.84
C LEU A 97 3.58 8.79 12.50
N GLY A 98 2.36 9.31 12.35
CA GLY A 98 1.88 9.91 11.10
C GLY A 98 1.35 8.94 10.05
N HIS A 99 1.49 7.62 10.25
CA HIS A 99 1.02 6.58 9.33
C HIS A 99 -0.19 5.80 9.89
N GLY A 100 -0.88 5.09 9.02
CA GLY A 100 -1.97 4.17 9.37
C GLY A 100 -2.96 4.78 10.37
N ASP A 101 -3.25 4.07 11.43
CA ASP A 101 -4.14 4.50 12.51
C ASP A 101 -3.41 5.26 13.62
N SER A 102 -2.07 5.42 13.53
CA SER A 102 -1.29 6.20 14.49
C SER A 102 -1.50 7.69 14.32
N GLY A 103 -1.49 8.40 15.44
CA GLY A 103 -1.49 9.85 15.49
C GLY A 103 -0.13 10.47 15.14
N GLY A 104 0.01 11.76 15.40
CA GLY A 104 1.25 12.49 15.24
C GLY A 104 1.65 12.77 13.80
N ARG A 105 2.94 12.99 13.63
CA ARG A 105 3.56 13.32 12.33
C ARG A 105 4.92 12.67 12.23
N LEU A 106 5.28 12.23 11.05
CA LEU A 106 6.65 11.86 10.73
C LEU A 106 7.58 13.08 10.95
N SER A 107 8.61 12.90 11.77
CA SER A 107 9.54 13.96 12.11
C SER A 107 10.99 13.45 12.07
N PRO A 108 11.92 14.22 11.50
CA PRO A 108 13.36 13.90 11.58
C PRO A 108 13.93 13.93 13.00
N ALA A 109 13.24 14.60 13.94
CA ALA A 109 13.71 14.73 15.33
C ALA A 109 13.58 13.43 16.14
N ASP A 110 12.70 12.50 15.72
CA ASP A 110 12.57 11.17 16.33
C ASP A 110 13.07 10.09 15.37
N PRO A 111 14.29 9.57 15.56
CA PRO A 111 14.84 8.50 14.73
C PRO A 111 14.03 7.19 14.81
N SER A 112 13.36 6.94 15.95
CA SER A 112 12.55 5.74 16.17
C SER A 112 11.14 5.83 15.57
N ILE A 113 10.67 7.02 15.25
CA ILE A 113 9.33 7.33 14.75
C ILE A 113 8.24 6.71 15.66
N GLY A 114 8.47 6.75 16.98
CA GLY A 114 7.60 6.20 18.00
C GLY A 114 7.86 4.73 18.36
N MET A 115 8.74 4.01 17.68
CA MET A 115 8.97 2.58 17.90
C MET A 115 9.54 2.28 19.31
N VAL A 116 10.28 3.23 19.93
CA VAL A 116 10.74 3.09 21.32
C VAL A 116 9.57 2.94 22.27
N ALA A 117 8.51 3.77 22.15
CA ALA A 117 7.31 3.64 22.98
C ALA A 117 6.61 2.27 22.82
N ALA A 118 6.64 1.71 21.61
CA ALA A 118 6.12 0.36 21.37
C ALA A 118 6.97 -0.73 22.06
N VAL A 119 8.30 -0.54 22.11
CA VAL A 119 9.18 -1.44 22.87
C VAL A 119 8.93 -1.33 24.36
N ASP A 120 8.77 -0.12 24.90
CA ASP A 120 8.46 0.06 26.33
C ASP A 120 7.13 -0.57 26.71
N TYR A 121 6.13 -0.45 25.82
CA TYR A 121 4.85 -1.11 26.00
C TYR A 121 4.99 -2.63 26.04
N ILE A 122 5.63 -3.25 25.00
CA ILE A 122 5.73 -4.71 24.93
C ILE A 122 6.55 -5.27 26.09
N ARG A 123 7.58 -4.54 26.53
CA ARG A 123 8.42 -4.88 27.70
C ARG A 123 7.63 -4.87 29.02
N SER A 124 6.56 -4.08 29.12
CA SER A 124 5.70 -4.01 30.31
C SER A 124 4.74 -5.19 30.45
N LEU A 125 4.58 -6.00 29.40
CA LEU A 125 3.64 -7.13 29.40
C LEU A 125 4.19 -8.29 30.24
N PRO A 126 3.40 -8.85 31.18
CA PRO A 126 3.90 -9.86 32.14
C PRO A 126 4.31 -11.18 31.51
N TYR A 127 3.92 -11.45 30.29
CA TYR A 127 4.24 -12.66 29.50
C TYR A 127 5.37 -12.43 28.48
N VAL A 128 6.08 -11.29 28.58
CA VAL A 128 7.23 -10.96 27.73
C VAL A 128 8.52 -10.99 28.56
N ASP A 129 9.54 -11.65 28.06
CA ASP A 129 10.89 -11.54 28.59
C ASP A 129 11.52 -10.20 28.12
N GLY A 130 11.53 -9.23 29.02
CA GLY A 130 12.05 -7.89 28.75
C GLY A 130 13.53 -7.81 28.42
N GLY A 131 14.32 -8.89 28.66
CA GLY A 131 15.71 -9.03 28.28
C GLY A 131 15.91 -9.51 26.84
N LEU A 132 14.90 -10.13 26.25
CA LEU A 132 14.96 -10.71 24.90
C LEU A 132 14.04 -9.94 23.93
N ILE A 133 14.36 -8.67 23.68
CA ILE A 133 13.62 -7.79 22.76
C ILE A 133 14.38 -7.62 21.47
N GLY A 134 13.73 -7.96 20.35
CA GLY A 134 14.21 -7.69 19.00
C GLY A 134 13.43 -6.58 18.32
N VAL A 135 14.05 -5.98 17.32
CA VAL A 135 13.43 -4.95 16.45
C VAL A 135 13.65 -5.27 14.99
N ALA A 136 12.62 -5.07 14.17
CA ALA A 136 12.72 -5.25 12.74
C ALA A 136 11.93 -4.17 11.99
N GLY A 137 12.29 -3.89 10.75
CA GLY A 137 11.53 -2.96 9.95
C GLY A 137 11.90 -2.99 8.48
N HIS A 138 10.99 -2.49 7.66
CA HIS A 138 11.17 -2.38 6.23
C HIS A 138 11.33 -0.92 5.80
N SER A 139 12.31 -0.61 4.95
CA SER A 139 12.49 0.70 4.34
C SER A 139 12.60 1.82 5.40
N LEU A 140 11.66 2.75 5.47
CA LEU A 140 11.57 3.76 6.55
C LEU A 140 11.54 3.09 7.94
N GLY A 141 10.80 1.99 8.07
CA GLY A 141 10.74 1.20 9.31
C GLY A 141 12.07 0.53 9.67
N ALA A 142 12.93 0.22 8.70
CA ALA A 142 14.30 -0.25 8.99
C ALA A 142 15.14 0.87 9.59
N GLY A 143 14.95 2.13 9.16
CA GLY A 143 15.52 3.31 9.81
C GLY A 143 15.01 3.47 11.24
N ALA A 144 13.69 3.33 11.46
CA ALA A 144 13.10 3.38 12.79
C ALA A 144 13.61 2.25 13.70
N ALA A 145 13.72 1.01 13.17
CA ALA A 145 14.28 -0.13 13.88
C ALA A 145 15.75 0.09 14.24
N ARG A 146 16.54 0.72 13.35
CA ARG A 146 17.92 1.12 13.66
C ARG A 146 17.96 2.12 14.80
N GLY A 147 17.23 3.25 14.70
CA GLY A 147 17.19 4.25 15.78
C GLY A 147 16.78 3.64 17.12
N THR A 148 15.78 2.74 17.10
CA THR A 148 15.31 2.01 18.27
C THR A 148 16.37 1.05 18.80
N ALA A 149 17.03 0.28 17.93
CA ALA A 149 18.06 -0.70 18.31
C ALA A 149 19.21 -0.06 19.10
N PHE A 150 19.63 1.14 18.70
CA PHE A 150 20.63 1.92 19.43
C PHE A 150 20.08 2.51 20.75
N ALA A 151 18.84 2.97 20.75
CA ALA A 151 18.24 3.61 21.94
C ALA A 151 18.01 2.64 23.10
N ILE A 152 17.66 1.38 22.81
CA ILE A 152 17.29 0.37 23.84
C ILE A 152 18.33 -0.74 24.01
N ASP A 153 19.44 -0.73 23.26
CA ASP A 153 20.38 -1.86 23.14
C ASP A 153 19.68 -3.18 22.81
N ALA A 154 18.91 -3.18 21.70
CA ALA A 154 18.12 -4.32 21.30
C ALA A 154 18.95 -5.60 21.19
N TYR A 155 18.40 -6.74 21.65
CA TYR A 155 19.10 -8.04 21.67
C TYR A 155 19.42 -8.56 20.27
N ALA A 156 18.53 -8.32 19.31
CA ALA A 156 18.71 -8.64 17.89
C ALA A 156 17.96 -7.64 17.01
N SER A 157 18.45 -7.47 15.78
CA SER A 157 17.88 -6.51 14.82
C SER A 157 17.78 -7.11 13.42
N ALA A 158 16.72 -6.75 12.68
CA ALA A 158 16.58 -7.11 11.28
C ALA A 158 16.17 -5.88 10.45
N PHE A 159 17.02 -5.46 9.53
CA PHE A 159 16.80 -4.32 8.64
C PHE A 159 16.50 -4.82 7.23
N ILE A 160 15.29 -4.55 6.76
CA ILE A 160 14.78 -5.03 5.48
C ILE A 160 14.70 -3.82 4.53
N GLY A 161 15.42 -3.84 3.42
CA GLY A 161 15.40 -2.77 2.40
C GLY A 161 15.75 -1.37 2.93
N GLY A 162 16.51 -1.26 4.02
CA GLY A 162 16.82 0.04 4.62
C GLY A 162 17.72 -0.03 5.83
N GLY A 163 17.85 1.09 6.58
CA GLY A 163 18.57 1.14 7.85
C GLY A 163 20.11 1.05 7.76
N ILE A 164 20.68 0.93 6.56
CA ILE A 164 22.11 0.65 6.36
C ILE A 164 22.93 1.93 6.29
N SER A 165 22.52 2.91 5.51
CA SER A 165 23.14 4.22 5.43
C SER A 165 22.63 5.11 6.55
N GLY A 166 23.53 5.80 7.27
CA GLY A 166 23.16 6.87 8.19
C GLY A 166 22.52 8.00 7.37
N GLY A 167 21.21 8.18 7.50
CA GLY A 167 20.52 9.34 6.97
C GLY A 167 20.89 10.61 7.76
N HIS A 168 20.19 11.72 7.54
CA HIS A 168 20.34 12.99 8.27
C HIS A 168 20.01 12.89 9.77
N ARG A 169 19.60 11.70 10.26
CA ARG A 169 19.27 11.44 11.66
C ARG A 169 20.53 11.01 12.40
N GLN A 170 20.76 11.55 13.59
CA GLN A 170 21.85 11.17 14.49
C GLN A 170 21.59 9.77 15.08
N GLU A 171 21.68 8.76 14.24
CA GLU A 171 21.64 7.36 14.65
C GLU A 171 23.07 6.89 14.90
N GLY A 172 23.27 5.95 15.81
CA GLY A 172 24.57 5.35 16.07
C GLY A 172 25.19 4.73 14.79
N ALA A 173 26.52 4.71 14.72
CA ALA A 173 27.22 4.08 13.62
C ALA A 173 27.08 2.54 13.67
N LEU A 174 26.77 1.92 12.55
CA LEU A 174 26.82 0.46 12.43
C LEU A 174 28.27 -0.02 12.56
N THR A 175 28.50 -0.99 13.44
CA THR A 175 29.81 -1.58 13.70
C THR A 175 29.72 -3.11 13.79
N GLN A 176 30.85 -3.78 14.04
CA GLN A 176 30.87 -5.22 14.26
C GLN A 176 30.13 -5.66 15.55
N SER A 177 29.84 -4.76 16.46
CA SER A 177 29.19 -5.07 17.74
C SER A 177 27.90 -4.30 17.99
N SER A 178 27.59 -3.27 17.20
CA SER A 178 26.42 -2.43 17.42
C SER A 178 25.69 -2.10 16.09
N PRO A 179 24.36 -2.26 16.03
CA PRO A 179 23.52 -2.91 17.04
C PRO A 179 23.86 -4.41 17.19
N ARG A 180 23.44 -5.03 18.28
CA ARG A 180 23.66 -6.47 18.51
C ARG A 180 22.92 -7.30 17.45
N ASN A 181 23.53 -8.44 17.06
CA ASN A 181 22.95 -9.44 16.16
C ASN A 181 22.13 -8.83 15.02
N LEU A 182 22.81 -8.40 13.95
CA LEU A 182 22.19 -7.66 12.85
C LEU A 182 22.01 -8.53 11.61
N LEU A 183 20.76 -8.71 11.19
CA LEU A 183 20.38 -9.19 9.86
C LEU A 183 20.11 -8.00 8.94
N VAL A 184 20.69 -8.00 7.76
CA VAL A 184 20.35 -7.10 6.65
C VAL A 184 19.73 -7.94 5.54
N ALA A 185 18.49 -7.64 5.14
CA ALA A 185 17.79 -8.34 4.07
C ALA A 185 17.39 -7.36 2.97
N VAL A 186 17.71 -7.65 1.71
CA VAL A 186 17.48 -6.73 0.58
C VAL A 186 17.06 -7.51 -0.65
N GLY A 187 16.15 -6.96 -1.42
CA GLY A 187 15.84 -7.43 -2.77
C GLY A 187 16.99 -7.17 -3.75
N GLY A 188 17.44 -8.16 -4.48
CA GLY A 188 18.48 -8.02 -5.50
C GLY A 188 18.08 -7.06 -6.64
N HIS A 189 16.77 -6.82 -6.79
CA HIS A 189 16.18 -5.88 -7.74
C HIS A 189 15.61 -4.63 -7.05
N ASP A 190 16.00 -4.37 -5.80
CA ASP A 190 15.70 -3.12 -5.13
C ASP A 190 16.41 -1.95 -5.83
N VAL A 191 15.64 -0.95 -6.23
CA VAL A 191 16.13 0.23 -6.95
C VAL A 191 16.96 1.17 -6.10
N LEU A 192 16.86 1.08 -4.77
CA LEU A 192 17.57 1.93 -3.82
C LEU A 192 19.00 1.47 -3.54
N PHE A 193 19.32 0.17 -3.80
CA PHE A 193 20.60 -0.41 -3.47
C PHE A 193 21.33 -0.94 -4.71
N ASP A 194 22.61 -0.60 -4.86
CA ASP A 194 23.53 -1.35 -5.71
C ASP A 194 24.13 -2.49 -4.89
N MET A 195 23.89 -3.74 -5.31
CA MET A 195 24.28 -4.92 -4.53
C MET A 195 25.79 -5.05 -4.36
N LYS A 196 26.59 -4.63 -5.35
CA LYS A 196 28.06 -4.66 -5.24
C LYS A 196 28.54 -3.58 -4.27
N ALA A 197 28.02 -2.38 -4.37
CA ALA A 197 28.34 -1.30 -3.45
C ALA A 197 27.89 -1.63 -2.03
N LEU A 198 26.73 -2.27 -1.87
CA LEU A 198 26.21 -2.72 -0.57
C LEU A 198 27.15 -3.74 0.09
N ALA A 199 27.58 -4.75 -0.64
CA ALA A 199 28.51 -5.78 -0.13
C ALA A 199 29.84 -5.17 0.35
N VAL A 200 30.35 -4.14 -0.34
CA VAL A 200 31.54 -3.41 0.07
C VAL A 200 31.25 -2.50 1.28
N THR A 201 30.12 -1.83 1.31
CA THR A 201 29.72 -0.96 2.43
C THR A 201 29.56 -1.75 3.74
N LEU A 202 29.05 -2.98 3.67
CA LEU A 202 28.87 -3.84 4.83
C LEU A 202 30.17 -4.52 5.30
N GLN A 203 31.21 -4.54 4.50
CA GLN A 203 32.47 -5.22 4.81
C GLN A 203 33.06 -4.84 6.19
N PRO A 204 33.29 -3.56 6.52
CA PRO A 204 33.83 -3.19 7.84
C PRO A 204 32.83 -3.44 8.98
N ILE A 205 31.52 -3.36 8.69
CA ILE A 205 30.45 -3.61 9.67
C ILE A 205 30.38 -5.10 10.04
N PHE A 206 30.66 -5.98 9.09
CA PHE A 206 30.61 -7.43 9.27
C PHE A 206 31.96 -8.01 9.71
N GLY A 207 33.04 -7.20 9.72
CA GLY A 207 34.40 -7.67 10.01
C GLY A 207 34.95 -8.59 8.91
N ALA A 208 34.44 -8.45 7.70
CA ALA A 208 34.85 -9.26 6.56
C ALA A 208 36.14 -8.72 5.93
N SER A 209 37.04 -9.59 5.46
CA SER A 209 38.25 -9.22 4.73
C SER A 209 37.99 -8.98 3.23
N THR A 210 36.89 -9.52 2.70
CA THR A 210 36.40 -9.39 1.32
C THR A 210 34.99 -8.81 1.33
N PRO A 211 34.41 -8.39 0.18
CA PRO A 211 33.02 -8.00 0.10
C PRO A 211 32.10 -9.08 0.69
N VAL A 212 31.09 -8.65 1.44
CA VAL A 212 30.18 -9.56 2.17
C VAL A 212 29.44 -10.48 1.22
N GLU A 213 29.48 -11.76 1.49
CA GLU A 213 28.76 -12.79 0.73
C GLU A 213 27.35 -13.00 1.29
N PRO A 214 26.29 -12.92 0.46
CA PRO A 214 24.93 -13.22 0.90
C PRO A 214 24.77 -14.65 1.43
N GLY A 215 23.99 -14.81 2.52
CA GLY A 215 23.71 -16.10 3.15
C GLY A 215 24.75 -16.54 4.18
N VAL A 216 25.90 -15.89 4.24
CA VAL A 216 26.96 -16.19 5.22
C VAL A 216 26.73 -15.41 6.51
N THR A 217 26.82 -16.10 7.66
CA THR A 217 26.81 -15.45 8.98
C THR A 217 28.26 -15.15 9.39
N TYR A 218 28.55 -13.90 9.69
CA TYR A 218 29.81 -13.40 10.21
C TYR A 218 29.67 -13.15 11.71
N GLY A 219 30.70 -13.47 12.49
CA GLY A 219 30.67 -13.29 13.94
C GLY A 219 29.87 -14.38 14.65
N ASP A 220 29.41 -14.09 15.85
CA ASP A 220 28.78 -15.06 16.75
C ASP A 220 27.57 -14.46 17.46
N ILE A 221 26.46 -15.19 17.51
CA ILE A 221 25.20 -14.77 18.12
C ILE A 221 25.32 -14.62 19.63
N ALA A 222 25.96 -15.53 20.32
CA ALA A 222 26.05 -15.49 21.78
C ALA A 222 26.81 -14.24 22.27
N SER A 223 27.81 -13.78 21.50
CA SER A 223 28.55 -12.55 21.79
C SER A 223 27.80 -11.27 21.35
N GLY A 224 26.66 -11.37 20.69
CA GLY A 224 25.93 -10.24 20.13
C GLY A 224 26.53 -9.65 18.85
N ARG A 225 27.50 -10.36 18.22
CA ARG A 225 28.26 -9.86 17.06
C ARG A 225 27.89 -10.53 15.74
N ALA A 226 26.87 -11.35 15.71
CA ALA A 226 26.45 -11.98 14.48
C ALA A 226 25.95 -10.94 13.46
N ARG A 227 26.36 -11.11 12.20
CA ARG A 227 26.01 -10.28 11.05
C ARG A 227 25.68 -11.17 9.87
N LYS A 228 24.55 -10.92 9.22
CA LYS A 228 24.14 -11.70 8.04
C LYS A 228 23.55 -10.77 6.98
N LEU A 229 23.95 -10.96 5.71
CA LEU A 229 23.32 -10.36 4.56
C LEU A 229 22.46 -11.40 3.84
N VAL A 230 21.21 -11.06 3.58
CA VAL A 230 20.28 -11.86 2.76
C VAL A 230 19.92 -11.06 1.52
N VAL A 231 20.04 -11.67 0.35
CA VAL A 231 19.66 -11.09 -0.94
C VAL A 231 18.72 -12.05 -1.65
N THR A 232 17.55 -11.59 -2.04
CA THR A 232 16.54 -12.39 -2.77
C THR A 232 16.17 -11.73 -4.10
N PRO A 233 15.68 -12.48 -5.11
CA PRO A 233 15.31 -11.90 -6.41
C PRO A 233 13.97 -11.15 -6.35
N THR A 234 13.83 -10.21 -5.41
CA THR A 234 12.64 -9.39 -5.24
C THR A 234 12.93 -7.91 -5.43
N ILE A 235 11.88 -7.09 -5.50
CA ILE A 235 11.93 -5.62 -5.59
C ILE A 235 11.64 -5.01 -4.22
N HIS A 236 12.04 -3.75 -4.00
CA HIS A 236 11.89 -3.06 -2.72
C HIS A 236 10.47 -3.16 -2.12
N LEU A 237 9.45 -2.91 -2.94
CA LEU A 237 8.05 -2.91 -2.51
C LEU A 237 7.59 -4.26 -1.96
N LEU A 238 8.12 -5.38 -2.45
CA LEU A 238 7.67 -6.73 -2.13
C LEU A 238 8.53 -7.44 -1.08
N GLU A 239 9.59 -6.81 -0.58
CA GLU A 239 10.49 -7.41 0.41
C GLU A 239 9.76 -7.93 1.66
N PRO A 240 8.78 -7.21 2.26
CA PRO A 240 8.05 -7.71 3.43
C PRO A 240 7.13 -8.91 3.14
N LEU A 241 6.87 -9.17 1.86
CA LEU A 241 6.05 -10.29 1.38
C LEU A 241 6.88 -11.42 0.77
N ASP A 242 8.20 -11.23 0.60
CA ASP A 242 9.07 -12.25 0.03
C ASP A 242 9.24 -13.43 0.98
N PRO A 243 8.91 -14.68 0.57
CA PRO A 243 8.93 -15.83 1.47
C PRO A 243 10.31 -16.15 2.04
N PHE A 244 11.37 -15.86 1.29
CA PHE A 244 12.73 -16.08 1.75
C PHE A 244 13.12 -15.05 2.80
N ILE A 245 12.84 -13.75 2.55
CA ILE A 245 13.11 -12.69 3.53
C ILE A 245 12.34 -12.95 4.81
N VAL A 246 11.03 -13.25 4.71
CA VAL A 246 10.21 -13.57 5.89
C VAL A 246 10.79 -14.74 6.68
N SER A 247 11.14 -15.83 6.00
CA SER A 247 11.74 -17.00 6.66
C SER A 247 13.08 -16.68 7.33
N GLU A 248 13.97 -15.98 6.63
CA GLU A 248 15.28 -15.60 7.15
C GLU A 248 15.20 -14.66 8.36
N VAL A 249 14.24 -13.73 8.37
CA VAL A 249 13.98 -12.86 9.53
C VAL A 249 13.47 -13.67 10.71
N VAL A 250 12.57 -14.62 10.48
CA VAL A 250 12.04 -15.51 11.52
C VAL A 250 13.14 -16.40 12.09
N ASP A 251 13.89 -17.06 11.23
CA ASP A 251 14.99 -17.95 11.64
C ASP A 251 16.07 -17.16 12.40
N TRP A 252 16.37 -15.93 11.98
CA TRP A 252 17.31 -15.03 12.66
C TRP A 252 16.92 -14.76 14.11
N PHE A 253 15.65 -14.42 14.37
CA PHE A 253 15.21 -14.16 15.74
C PHE A 253 15.10 -15.43 16.58
N LEU A 254 14.72 -16.57 15.99
CA LEU A 254 14.72 -17.84 16.69
C LEU A 254 16.14 -18.23 17.15
N GLU A 255 17.11 -18.11 16.26
CA GLU A 255 18.51 -18.38 16.55
C GLU A 255 19.07 -17.39 17.58
N ALA A 256 18.79 -16.09 17.41
CA ALA A 256 19.30 -15.05 18.31
C ALA A 256 18.79 -15.19 19.74
N PHE A 257 17.53 -15.56 19.92
CA PHE A 257 16.94 -15.69 21.25
C PHE A 257 17.22 -17.06 21.91
N ASP A 258 17.82 -18.00 21.19
CA ASP A 258 17.92 -19.41 21.65
C ASP A 258 16.56 -19.91 22.19
N ALA A 259 15.49 -19.41 21.54
CA ALA A 259 14.15 -19.65 22.02
C ALA A 259 13.73 -21.07 21.66
N PRO A 260 13.34 -21.91 22.66
CA PRO A 260 12.68 -23.15 22.33
C PRO A 260 11.47 -22.81 21.46
N SER A 261 11.48 -23.28 20.21
CA SER A 261 10.35 -23.14 19.33
C SER A 261 9.13 -23.72 20.04
N GLY A 262 8.12 -22.91 20.31
CA GLY A 262 6.88 -23.37 20.95
C GLY A 262 6.18 -24.48 20.16
N ARG A 263 6.61 -24.67 18.90
CA ARG A 263 6.16 -25.73 17.98
C ARG A 263 7.29 -26.10 17.05
N ASP A 264 7.46 -27.39 16.85
CA ASP A 264 8.34 -27.94 15.81
C ASP A 264 7.71 -27.74 14.43
N LEU A 265 7.80 -26.50 13.93
CA LEU A 265 7.36 -26.16 12.58
C LEU A 265 8.53 -26.34 11.61
N PRO A 266 8.31 -27.02 10.47
CA PRO A 266 9.36 -27.14 9.47
C PRO A 266 9.91 -25.76 9.08
N PRO A 267 11.21 -25.63 8.82
CA PRO A 267 11.78 -24.41 8.26
C PRO A 267 10.98 -23.98 7.03
N ARG A 268 10.69 -22.69 6.91
CA ARG A 268 9.90 -22.11 5.82
C ARG A 268 8.42 -22.54 5.74
N SER A 269 7.88 -23.24 6.77
CA SER A 269 6.43 -23.49 6.87
C SER A 269 5.69 -22.21 7.20
N THR A 270 5.23 -21.49 6.20
CA THR A 270 4.54 -20.21 6.34
C THR A 270 3.08 -20.30 5.89
N ILE A 271 2.19 -19.54 6.57
CA ILE A 271 0.77 -19.45 6.22
C ILE A 271 0.34 -18.03 5.83
N TYR A 272 1.18 -17.03 6.06
CA TYR A 272 0.81 -15.64 5.80
C TYR A 272 0.45 -15.40 4.33
N ILE A 273 1.11 -16.07 3.35
CA ILE A 273 0.78 -15.93 1.92
C ILE A 273 -0.66 -16.36 1.66
N TRP A 274 -1.10 -17.45 2.26
CA TRP A 274 -2.48 -17.93 2.11
C TRP A 274 -3.48 -16.96 2.72
N ARG A 275 -3.12 -16.31 3.85
CA ARG A 275 -3.90 -15.21 4.42
C ARG A 275 -4.00 -14.03 3.44
N GLU A 276 -2.91 -13.59 2.84
CA GLU A 276 -2.92 -12.50 1.86
C GLU A 276 -3.76 -12.85 0.62
N LEU A 277 -3.67 -14.08 0.13
CA LEU A 277 -4.51 -14.55 -0.98
C LEU A 277 -6.00 -14.60 -0.62
N ALA A 278 -6.33 -14.97 0.61
CA ALA A 278 -7.73 -14.96 1.10
C ALA A 278 -8.26 -13.52 1.24
N ILE A 279 -7.45 -12.57 1.72
CA ILE A 279 -7.78 -11.14 1.76
C ILE A 279 -7.99 -10.59 0.35
N LEU A 280 -7.14 -10.95 -0.60
CA LEU A 280 -7.27 -10.55 -2.00
C LEU A 280 -8.57 -11.12 -2.63
N LEU A 281 -8.91 -12.38 -2.33
CA LEU A 281 -10.18 -12.98 -2.76
C LEU A 281 -11.38 -12.19 -2.20
N ALA A 282 -11.33 -11.81 -0.92
CA ALA A 282 -12.38 -11.01 -0.30
C ALA A 282 -12.48 -9.61 -0.96
N LEU A 283 -11.34 -8.95 -1.20
CA LEU A 283 -11.30 -7.64 -1.86
C LEU A 283 -11.87 -7.69 -3.28
N ILE A 284 -11.47 -8.66 -4.10
CA ILE A 284 -12.00 -8.85 -5.46
C ILE A 284 -13.50 -9.10 -5.41
N SER A 285 -13.96 -9.90 -4.45
CA SER A 285 -15.37 -10.26 -4.31
C SER A 285 -16.23 -9.06 -3.91
N ILE A 286 -15.80 -8.24 -2.95
CA ILE A 286 -16.55 -7.05 -2.51
C ILE A 286 -16.59 -5.97 -3.60
N VAL A 287 -15.49 -5.76 -4.33
CA VAL A 287 -15.45 -4.87 -5.50
C VAL A 287 -16.38 -5.41 -6.59
N GLY A 288 -16.38 -6.73 -6.83
CA GLY A 288 -17.31 -7.38 -7.74
C GLY A 288 -18.78 -7.19 -7.35
N MET A 289 -19.09 -7.24 -6.05
CA MET A 289 -20.44 -7.01 -5.50
C MET A 289 -20.89 -5.55 -5.67
N ALA A 290 -19.97 -4.57 -5.68
CA ALA A 290 -20.32 -3.18 -5.93
C ALA A 290 -21.01 -2.98 -7.28
N LEU A 291 -20.75 -3.83 -8.28
CA LEU A 291 -21.36 -3.74 -9.62
C LEU A 291 -22.88 -4.05 -9.59
N PRO A 292 -23.38 -5.21 -9.14
CA PRO A 292 -24.82 -5.46 -9.04
C PRO A 292 -25.50 -4.55 -8.01
N LEU A 293 -24.82 -4.20 -6.91
CA LEU A 293 -25.35 -3.29 -5.89
C LEU A 293 -25.62 -1.89 -6.47
N SER A 294 -24.70 -1.35 -7.29
CA SER A 294 -24.91 -0.08 -7.98
C SER A 294 -26.15 -0.08 -8.86
N ARG A 295 -26.45 -1.21 -9.51
CA ARG A 295 -27.66 -1.37 -10.31
C ARG A 295 -28.92 -1.38 -9.43
N ILE A 296 -28.89 -2.03 -8.28
CA ILE A 296 -30.01 -2.04 -7.33
C ILE A 296 -30.27 -0.60 -6.86
N LEU A 297 -29.24 0.13 -6.47
CA LEU A 297 -29.34 1.54 -6.07
C LEU A 297 -29.91 2.41 -7.21
N HIS A 298 -29.41 2.22 -8.43
CA HIS A 298 -29.91 2.96 -9.61
C HIS A 298 -31.41 2.72 -9.83
N LEU A 299 -31.89 1.48 -9.71
CA LEU A 299 -33.32 1.15 -9.87
C LEU A 299 -34.17 1.71 -8.73
N ARG A 300 -33.66 1.73 -7.49
CA ARG A 300 -34.38 2.23 -6.30
C ARG A 300 -34.48 3.75 -6.27
N ILE A 301 -33.46 4.47 -6.76
CA ILE A 301 -33.44 5.93 -6.81
C ILE A 301 -34.37 6.48 -7.91
N GLY A 302 -34.87 5.62 -8.82
CA GLY A 302 -35.90 5.99 -9.78
C GLY A 302 -35.43 7.00 -10.83
N VAL A 303 -34.25 6.80 -11.41
CA VAL A 303 -33.65 7.74 -12.37
C VAL A 303 -34.41 7.75 -13.69
N SER A 304 -34.86 8.92 -14.09
CA SER A 304 -35.35 9.21 -15.44
C SER A 304 -34.31 8.87 -16.52
N ARG A 305 -34.78 8.50 -17.69
CA ARG A 305 -34.10 7.93 -18.87
C ARG A 305 -32.65 8.36 -19.05
N PRO A 306 -31.75 7.41 -19.42
CA PRO A 306 -30.34 7.73 -19.67
C PRO A 306 -30.23 8.78 -20.78
N CYS A 307 -29.50 9.86 -20.50
CA CYS A 307 -29.09 10.80 -21.53
C CYS A 307 -28.08 10.05 -22.42
N ARG A 308 -28.46 9.70 -23.63
CA ARG A 308 -27.53 9.10 -24.60
C ARG A 308 -26.64 10.22 -25.15
N ALA A 309 -25.34 10.15 -24.91
CA ALA A 309 -24.38 10.94 -25.71
C ALA A 309 -24.69 10.70 -27.20
N SER A 310 -24.83 11.78 -27.94
CA SER A 310 -25.09 11.71 -29.38
C SER A 310 -23.95 10.94 -30.07
N HIS A 311 -24.26 10.11 -31.05
CA HIS A 311 -23.25 9.45 -31.88
C HIS A 311 -22.31 10.45 -32.57
N GLN A 312 -22.75 11.70 -32.77
CA GLN A 312 -21.99 12.81 -33.36
C GLN A 312 -20.83 13.28 -32.48
N ASP A 313 -20.89 13.05 -31.14
CA ASP A 313 -19.85 13.49 -30.21
C ASP A 313 -18.61 12.59 -30.19
N ARG A 314 -18.67 11.40 -30.79
CA ARG A 314 -17.56 10.41 -30.77
C ARG A 314 -16.55 10.69 -31.88
N VAL A 315 -15.56 11.51 -31.60
CA VAL A 315 -14.60 12.03 -32.58
C VAL A 315 -13.22 11.43 -32.51
N LEU A 316 -12.80 10.82 -31.38
CA LEU A 316 -11.45 10.31 -31.17
C LEU A 316 -11.37 8.78 -31.40
N SER A 317 -10.39 8.32 -32.21
CA SER A 317 -10.10 6.87 -32.27
C SER A 317 -9.47 6.39 -30.97
N GLY A 318 -9.60 5.10 -30.64
CA GLY A 318 -8.99 4.52 -29.45
C GLY A 318 -7.48 4.74 -29.38
N ARG A 319 -6.75 4.68 -30.51
CA ARG A 319 -5.31 5.01 -30.59
C ARG A 319 -5.03 6.47 -30.20
N LYS A 320 -5.84 7.42 -30.69
CA LYS A 320 -5.69 8.83 -30.31
C LYS A 320 -5.94 9.05 -28.83
N VAL A 321 -6.95 8.40 -28.27
CA VAL A 321 -7.21 8.46 -26.83
C VAL A 321 -6.05 7.88 -26.03
N LEU A 322 -5.50 6.73 -26.41
CA LEU A 322 -4.33 6.14 -25.76
C LEU A 322 -3.12 7.09 -25.81
N LEU A 323 -2.80 7.64 -26.97
CA LEU A 323 -1.64 8.53 -27.11
C LEU A 323 -1.81 9.84 -26.36
N LEU A 324 -2.99 10.45 -26.43
CA LEU A 324 -3.25 11.75 -25.79
C LEU A 324 -3.41 11.60 -24.29
N TRP A 325 -4.30 10.73 -23.83
CA TRP A 325 -4.57 10.54 -22.40
C TRP A 325 -3.44 9.81 -21.68
N GLY A 326 -2.92 8.73 -22.26
CA GLY A 326 -1.77 8.01 -21.74
C GLY A 326 -0.49 8.86 -21.74
N GLY A 327 -0.27 9.64 -22.81
CA GLY A 327 0.85 10.58 -22.89
C GLY A 327 0.80 11.68 -21.82
N LEU A 328 -0.39 12.22 -21.51
CA LEU A 328 -0.57 13.14 -20.38
C LEU A 328 -0.26 12.45 -19.06
N GLY A 329 -0.80 11.25 -18.83
CA GLY A 329 -0.58 10.48 -17.60
C GLY A 329 0.90 10.28 -17.30
N MET A 330 1.68 9.93 -18.32
CA MET A 330 3.12 9.68 -18.20
C MET A 330 3.95 10.96 -18.17
N GLY A 331 3.66 11.90 -19.07
CA GLY A 331 4.41 13.15 -19.18
C GLY A 331 4.35 14.03 -17.94
N PHE A 332 3.24 13.96 -17.18
CA PHE A 332 3.06 14.70 -15.95
C PHE A 332 3.44 13.92 -14.68
N PHE A 333 3.77 12.62 -14.76
CA PHE A 333 4.05 11.81 -13.58
C PHE A 333 5.20 12.37 -12.74
N LEU A 334 6.40 12.41 -13.30
CA LEU A 334 7.59 12.85 -12.56
C LEU A 334 7.60 14.35 -12.20
N PRO A 335 7.29 15.28 -13.15
CA PRO A 335 7.30 16.71 -12.82
C PRO A 335 6.32 17.08 -11.71
N PHE A 336 5.14 16.48 -11.68
CA PHE A 336 4.12 16.85 -10.70
C PHE A 336 4.20 16.06 -9.39
N MET A 337 4.91 14.94 -9.36
CA MET A 337 5.35 14.34 -8.10
C MET A 337 6.25 15.33 -7.32
N GLY A 338 7.16 16.03 -8.01
CA GLY A 338 7.97 17.10 -7.41
C GLY A 338 7.17 18.33 -6.99
N LEU A 339 6.17 18.75 -7.77
CA LEU A 339 5.33 19.91 -7.43
C LEU A 339 4.58 19.72 -6.10
N GLY A 340 4.10 18.52 -5.82
CA GLY A 340 3.43 18.21 -4.56
C GLY A 340 4.32 18.36 -3.33
N ALA A 341 5.63 18.18 -3.48
CA ALA A 341 6.60 18.45 -2.41
C ALA A 341 6.74 19.98 -2.16
N MET A 342 6.63 20.79 -3.22
CA MET A 342 6.70 22.26 -3.13
C MET A 342 5.40 22.88 -2.61
N ILE A 343 4.25 22.27 -2.91
CA ILE A 343 2.92 22.74 -2.50
C ILE A 343 2.26 21.62 -1.69
N PRO A 344 2.53 21.53 -0.36
CA PRO A 344 2.08 20.41 0.47
C PRO A 344 0.59 20.53 0.84
N PHE A 345 -0.27 20.52 -0.18
CA PHE A 345 -1.72 20.50 -0.01
C PHE A 345 -2.36 19.50 -0.99
N PRO A 346 -3.17 18.55 -0.49
CA PRO A 346 -3.50 18.24 0.90
C PRO A 346 -2.25 17.91 1.76
N PRO A 347 -2.26 18.15 3.10
CA PRO A 347 -1.06 18.16 3.94
C PRO A 347 -0.56 16.76 4.31
N GLN A 348 -0.39 15.89 3.33
CA GLN A 348 0.16 14.53 3.47
C GLN A 348 1.30 14.32 2.47
N LEU A 349 2.39 13.77 2.97
CA LEU A 349 3.58 13.46 2.16
C LEU A 349 3.22 12.45 1.06
N PHE A 350 3.64 12.71 -0.18
CA PHE A 350 3.24 12.01 -1.42
C PHE A 350 1.75 12.11 -1.77
N GLY A 351 0.86 12.35 -0.81
CA GLY A 351 -0.55 12.59 -1.07
C GLY A 351 -0.79 13.88 -1.85
N SER A 352 -0.11 14.97 -1.46
CA SER A 352 -0.06 16.21 -2.24
C SER A 352 0.47 15.97 -3.66
N SER A 353 1.54 15.21 -3.81
CA SER A 353 2.12 14.86 -5.12
C SER A 353 1.12 14.14 -6.02
N MET A 354 0.41 13.16 -5.49
CA MET A 354 -0.63 12.44 -6.22
C MET A 354 -1.80 13.37 -6.61
N ALA A 355 -2.23 14.25 -5.70
CA ALA A 355 -3.31 15.18 -5.96
C ALA A 355 -2.94 16.17 -7.09
N TRP A 356 -1.78 16.78 -7.03
CA TRP A 356 -1.29 17.72 -8.06
C TRP A 356 -1.03 17.03 -9.39
N TRP A 357 -0.47 15.82 -9.39
CA TRP A 357 -0.29 15.03 -10.59
C TRP A 357 -1.62 14.79 -11.32
N LEU A 358 -2.62 14.24 -10.64
CA LEU A 358 -3.91 13.94 -11.25
C LEU A 358 -4.66 15.21 -11.68
N LEU A 359 -4.66 16.28 -10.87
CA LEU A 359 -5.24 17.56 -11.26
C LEU A 359 -4.61 18.10 -12.53
N SER A 360 -3.28 18.04 -12.65
CA SER A 360 -2.56 18.57 -13.81
C SER A 360 -2.90 17.83 -15.09
N ILE A 361 -3.04 16.49 -15.03
CA ILE A 361 -3.56 15.71 -16.16
C ILE A 361 -4.98 16.16 -16.54
N GLY A 362 -5.84 16.36 -15.55
CA GLY A 362 -7.20 16.82 -15.78
C GLY A 362 -7.24 18.21 -16.46
N VAL A 363 -6.48 19.16 -15.94
CA VAL A 363 -6.39 20.53 -16.53
C VAL A 363 -5.80 20.50 -17.94
N ALA A 364 -4.69 19.79 -18.13
CA ALA A 364 -4.07 19.64 -19.45
C ALA A 364 -5.01 18.93 -20.44
N GLY A 365 -5.77 17.95 -19.98
CA GLY A 365 -6.80 17.27 -20.75
C GLY A 365 -7.91 18.23 -21.21
N ILE A 366 -8.38 19.13 -20.35
CA ILE A 366 -9.36 20.18 -20.72
C ILE A 366 -8.77 21.11 -21.81
N LEU A 367 -7.53 21.57 -21.62
CA LEU A 367 -6.87 22.45 -22.60
C LEU A 367 -6.70 21.75 -23.94
N LEU A 368 -6.29 20.47 -23.92
CA LEU A 368 -6.17 19.66 -25.12
C LEU A 368 -7.52 19.47 -25.83
N LEU A 369 -8.59 19.20 -25.10
CA LEU A 369 -9.94 19.07 -25.67
C LEU A 369 -10.42 20.38 -26.30
N ARG A 370 -10.14 21.53 -25.67
CA ARG A 370 -10.44 22.86 -26.24
C ARG A 370 -9.65 23.09 -27.54
N LEU A 371 -8.38 22.73 -27.57
CA LEU A 371 -7.54 22.83 -28.77
C LEU A 371 -8.06 21.96 -29.92
N ILE A 372 -8.51 20.73 -29.62
CA ILE A 372 -9.12 19.84 -30.62
C ILE A 372 -10.44 20.44 -31.13
N ALA A 373 -11.27 20.96 -30.23
CA ALA A 373 -12.55 21.58 -30.59
C ALA A 373 -12.34 22.81 -31.47
N SER A 374 -11.36 23.66 -31.19
CA SER A 374 -11.09 24.87 -32.01
C SER A 374 -10.62 24.57 -33.43
N ARG A 375 -10.08 23.36 -33.68
CA ARG A 375 -9.58 22.91 -35.00
C ARG A 375 -10.56 22.03 -35.77
N SER A 376 -11.73 21.73 -35.23
CA SER A 376 -12.72 20.81 -35.83
C SER A 376 -14.12 21.39 -35.72
N SER A 377 -14.71 21.77 -36.85
CA SER A 377 -16.10 22.20 -36.93
C SER A 377 -17.11 21.09 -36.54
N ALA A 378 -16.68 19.82 -36.59
CA ALA A 378 -17.49 18.65 -36.22
C ALA A 378 -17.55 18.40 -34.71
N PHE A 379 -16.78 19.13 -33.91
CA PHE A 379 -16.67 18.90 -32.48
C PHE A 379 -16.85 20.23 -31.71
N ASN A 380 -18.02 20.42 -31.13
CA ASN A 380 -18.28 21.53 -30.23
C ASN A 380 -18.20 21.04 -28.77
N LEU A 381 -17.19 21.49 -28.03
CA LEU A 381 -17.01 21.19 -26.61
C LEU A 381 -17.50 22.36 -25.76
N SER A 382 -18.81 22.42 -25.50
CA SER A 382 -19.36 23.31 -24.49
C SER A 382 -19.30 22.64 -23.12
N LEU A 383 -18.21 22.86 -22.34
CA LEU A 383 -18.10 22.37 -20.97
C LEU A 383 -19.26 22.88 -20.10
N ARG A 384 -19.75 24.10 -20.38
CA ARG A 384 -20.89 24.71 -19.67
C ARG A 384 -22.17 23.90 -19.81
N GLU A 385 -22.36 23.23 -20.96
CA GLU A 385 -23.53 22.37 -21.21
C GLU A 385 -23.27 20.92 -20.77
N ARG A 386 -22.05 20.44 -20.94
CA ARG A 386 -21.69 19.04 -20.61
C ARG A 386 -21.61 18.79 -19.11
N ILE A 387 -21.10 19.72 -18.30
CA ILE A 387 -21.02 19.53 -16.86
C ILE A 387 -22.42 19.27 -16.26
N PRO A 388 -23.43 20.10 -16.45
CA PRO A 388 -24.77 19.83 -15.91
C PRO A 388 -25.41 18.57 -16.47
N SER A 389 -25.20 18.26 -17.75
CA SER A 389 -25.75 17.05 -18.38
C SER A 389 -25.06 15.75 -17.93
N SER A 390 -23.80 15.84 -17.51
CA SER A 390 -23.00 14.70 -17.02
C SER A 390 -23.28 14.35 -15.56
N PHE A 391 -23.77 15.31 -14.75
CA PHE A 391 -23.99 15.12 -13.33
C PHE A 391 -25.46 15.31 -12.95
N MET A 392 -26.08 14.28 -12.39
CA MET A 392 -27.39 14.35 -11.76
C MET A 392 -27.27 14.08 -10.26
N LYS A 393 -28.21 14.57 -9.46
CA LYS A 393 -28.29 14.26 -8.02
C LYS A 393 -28.24 12.75 -7.76
N SER A 394 -28.89 11.96 -8.62
CA SER A 394 -28.87 10.50 -8.56
C SER A 394 -27.48 9.89 -8.75
N ASP A 395 -26.62 10.49 -9.58
CA ASP A 395 -25.27 10.00 -9.81
C ASP A 395 -24.42 10.16 -8.54
N VAL A 396 -24.58 11.30 -7.85
CA VAL A 396 -23.93 11.54 -6.55
C VAL A 396 -24.45 10.57 -5.49
N LEU A 397 -25.78 10.36 -5.41
CA LEU A 397 -26.39 9.45 -4.43
C LEU A 397 -25.95 7.99 -4.65
N ILE A 398 -25.89 7.52 -5.89
CA ILE A 398 -25.44 6.15 -6.21
C ILE A 398 -23.97 6.00 -5.80
N ALA A 399 -23.11 6.91 -6.22
CA ALA A 399 -21.67 6.85 -5.96
C ALA A 399 -21.37 6.92 -4.45
N SER A 400 -21.94 7.90 -3.74
CA SER A 400 -21.74 8.08 -2.30
C SER A 400 -22.33 6.92 -1.50
N GLY A 401 -23.49 6.38 -1.90
CA GLY A 401 -24.08 5.21 -1.27
C GLY A 401 -23.21 3.97 -1.40
N LEU A 402 -22.60 3.74 -2.58
CA LEU A 402 -21.66 2.64 -2.77
C LEU A 402 -20.41 2.80 -1.91
N ILE A 403 -19.79 3.99 -1.91
CA ILE A 403 -18.61 4.27 -1.08
C ILE A 403 -18.93 4.07 0.40
N MET A 404 -20.09 4.56 0.86
CA MET A 404 -20.51 4.38 2.25
C MET A 404 -20.66 2.90 2.62
N ILE A 405 -21.26 2.09 1.75
CA ILE A 405 -21.41 0.65 1.99
C ILE A 405 -20.04 -0.04 2.04
N LEU A 406 -19.15 0.26 1.10
CA LEU A 406 -17.79 -0.28 1.09
C LEU A 406 -17.01 0.14 2.33
N TYR A 407 -17.15 1.41 2.76
CA TYR A 407 -16.53 1.93 3.97
C TYR A 407 -17.01 1.19 5.23
N LEU A 408 -18.32 1.02 5.39
CA LEU A 408 -18.89 0.32 6.54
C LEU A 408 -18.46 -1.15 6.60
N ILE A 409 -18.40 -1.83 5.44
CA ILE A 409 -17.94 -3.23 5.39
C ILE A 409 -16.45 -3.31 5.70
N GLY A 410 -15.61 -2.46 5.11
CA GLY A 410 -14.16 -2.41 5.39
C GLY A 410 -13.89 -2.15 6.87
N THR A 411 -14.55 -1.14 7.44
CA THR A 411 -14.44 -0.81 8.88
C THR A 411 -14.91 -1.99 9.76
N ALA A 412 -16.00 -2.66 9.41
CA ALA A 412 -16.48 -3.82 10.17
C ALA A 412 -15.48 -4.99 10.16
N VAL A 413 -14.87 -5.28 9.01
CA VAL A 413 -13.82 -6.31 8.91
C VAL A 413 -12.63 -5.95 9.81
N GLU A 414 -12.24 -4.69 9.83
CA GLU A 414 -11.13 -4.19 10.63
C GLU A 414 -11.41 -4.26 12.14
N GLU A 415 -12.59 -3.77 12.57
CA GLU A 415 -12.99 -3.74 13.98
C GLU A 415 -13.22 -5.12 14.60
N PHE A 416 -13.83 -6.03 13.84
CA PHE A 416 -14.24 -7.32 14.42
C PHE A 416 -13.22 -8.44 14.20
N LEU A 417 -12.33 -8.31 13.22
CA LEU A 417 -11.44 -9.40 12.84
C LEU A 417 -9.95 -9.03 12.87
N ASN A 418 -9.61 -7.78 13.19
CA ASN A 418 -8.24 -7.26 13.13
C ASN A 418 -7.59 -7.53 11.76
N LEU A 419 -8.38 -7.39 10.69
CA LEU A 419 -7.97 -7.59 9.29
C LEU A 419 -8.36 -6.38 8.47
N ASN A 420 -7.61 -6.05 7.43
CA ASN A 420 -8.03 -5.05 6.45
C ASN A 420 -8.05 -5.60 5.03
N LEU A 421 -8.83 -4.95 4.18
CA LEU A 421 -8.96 -5.30 2.77
C LEU A 421 -7.89 -4.54 1.97
N ARG A 422 -6.85 -5.28 1.55
CA ARG A 422 -5.66 -4.74 0.90
C ARG A 422 -5.23 -5.56 -0.31
N ILE A 423 -4.39 -4.98 -1.16
CA ILE A 423 -3.58 -5.73 -2.14
C ILE A 423 -2.18 -5.82 -1.57
N TYR A 424 -1.41 -4.79 -1.61
CA TYR A 424 -0.14 -4.60 -0.92
C TYR A 424 -0.29 -3.42 0.06
N VAL A 425 -0.98 -2.41 -0.40
CA VAL A 425 -1.38 -1.26 0.40
C VAL A 425 -2.85 -1.38 0.77
N PRO A 426 -3.27 -0.82 1.91
CA PRO A 426 -4.67 -0.77 2.31
C PRO A 426 -5.54 -0.10 1.25
N ILE A 427 -6.69 -0.71 0.96
CA ILE A 427 -7.65 -0.18 -0.03
C ILE A 427 -8.94 0.29 0.66
N LEU A 428 -9.52 -0.54 1.54
CA LEU A 428 -10.78 -0.26 2.21
C LEU A 428 -10.58 -0.22 3.73
N ASN A 429 -9.90 0.82 4.22
CA ASN A 429 -9.59 1.01 5.64
C ASN A 429 -10.48 2.06 6.30
N ALA A 430 -10.68 1.94 7.59
CA ALA A 430 -11.24 3.04 8.39
C ALA A 430 -10.36 4.30 8.30
N LEU A 431 -10.98 5.47 8.29
CA LEU A 431 -10.27 6.74 8.36
C LEU A 431 -9.98 7.08 9.82
N ARG A 432 -8.88 6.62 10.34
CA ARG A 432 -8.38 6.90 11.69
C ARG A 432 -6.93 7.39 11.61
N PRO A 433 -6.46 8.32 12.46
CA PRO A 433 -7.22 9.17 13.41
C PRO A 433 -8.06 10.26 12.73
N ALA A 434 -8.72 11.13 13.52
CA ALA A 434 -9.61 12.18 12.99
C ALA A 434 -8.97 13.08 11.92
N ALA A 435 -7.65 13.28 11.97
CA ALA A 435 -6.91 14.04 10.94
C ALA A 435 -7.13 13.49 9.52
N ARG A 436 -7.32 12.16 9.37
CA ARG A 436 -7.59 11.52 8.07
C ARG A 436 -9.00 11.80 7.58
N VAL A 437 -9.97 11.87 8.48
CA VAL A 437 -11.35 12.29 8.17
C VAL A 437 -11.35 13.75 7.68
N ILE A 438 -10.56 14.61 8.33
CA ILE A 438 -10.47 16.04 7.97
C ILE A 438 -9.78 16.24 6.62
N VAL A 439 -8.74 15.48 6.31
CA VAL A 439 -8.00 15.63 5.04
C VAL A 439 -8.71 14.99 3.85
N PHE A 440 -9.56 13.99 4.07
CA PHE A 440 -10.29 13.29 3.01
C PHE A 440 -11.02 14.23 2.03
N PRO A 441 -11.85 15.19 2.48
CA PRO A 441 -12.55 16.09 1.55
C PRO A 441 -11.60 17.02 0.78
N ALA A 442 -10.40 17.30 1.28
CA ALA A 442 -9.44 18.15 0.59
C ALA A 442 -8.93 17.53 -0.72
N TYR A 443 -8.94 16.20 -0.84
CA TYR A 443 -8.56 15.49 -2.07
C TYR A 443 -9.63 15.53 -3.16
N ILE A 444 -10.90 15.60 -2.78
CA ILE A 444 -12.04 15.41 -3.70
C ILE A 444 -11.99 16.36 -4.90
N PRO A 445 -11.77 17.68 -4.75
CA PRO A 445 -11.74 18.59 -5.90
C PRO A 445 -10.67 18.25 -6.95
N PHE A 446 -9.49 17.81 -6.51
CA PHE A 446 -8.40 17.41 -7.39
C PHE A 446 -8.80 16.22 -8.26
N PHE A 447 -9.38 15.22 -7.64
CA PHE A 447 -9.75 13.96 -8.31
C PHE A 447 -11.03 14.11 -9.14
N LEU A 448 -11.97 14.99 -8.75
CA LEU A 448 -13.15 15.27 -9.55
C LEU A 448 -12.79 15.82 -10.93
N VAL A 449 -11.84 16.75 -11.01
CA VAL A 449 -11.38 17.31 -12.30
C VAL A 449 -10.76 16.20 -13.15
N PHE A 450 -9.88 15.39 -12.57
CA PHE A 450 -9.22 14.30 -13.29
C PHE A 450 -10.22 13.27 -13.82
N PHE A 451 -11.07 12.72 -12.96
CA PHE A 451 -11.99 11.63 -13.35
C PHE A 451 -13.14 12.11 -14.24
N PHE A 452 -13.52 13.38 -14.16
CA PHE A 452 -14.44 13.97 -15.12
C PHE A 452 -13.85 13.97 -16.53
N VAL A 453 -12.64 14.47 -16.68
CA VAL A 453 -11.95 14.55 -17.97
C VAL A 453 -11.63 13.15 -18.50
N GLU A 454 -11.21 12.24 -17.63
CA GLU A 454 -11.03 10.83 -17.97
C GLU A 454 -12.33 10.22 -18.52
N GLY A 455 -13.45 10.46 -17.85
CA GLY A 455 -14.77 9.99 -18.30
C GLY A 455 -15.12 10.48 -19.69
N LEU A 456 -14.81 11.75 -20.01
CA LEU A 456 -14.97 12.30 -21.35
C LEU A 456 -14.13 11.53 -22.38
N PHE A 457 -12.83 11.34 -22.13
CA PHE A 457 -11.94 10.64 -23.06
C PHE A 457 -12.34 9.17 -23.26
N LEU A 458 -12.63 8.44 -22.19
CA LEU A 458 -12.83 7.01 -22.22
C LEU A 458 -14.24 6.59 -22.68
N HIS A 459 -15.26 7.36 -22.34
CA HIS A 459 -16.66 6.94 -22.52
C HIS A 459 -17.45 7.78 -23.51
N GLU A 460 -17.25 9.09 -23.56
CA GLU A 460 -18.07 9.96 -24.42
C GLU A 460 -17.42 10.26 -25.78
N LEU A 461 -16.15 10.60 -25.82
CA LEU A 461 -15.49 11.09 -27.04
C LEU A 461 -14.88 9.97 -27.88
N ARG A 462 -14.69 8.79 -27.34
CA ARG A 462 -14.04 7.67 -28.01
C ARG A 462 -14.98 7.00 -29.03
N LYS A 463 -14.52 6.89 -30.29
CA LYS A 463 -15.20 6.14 -31.35
C LYS A 463 -15.24 4.66 -31.02
N GLY A 464 -16.35 4.00 -31.38
CA GLY A 464 -16.52 2.56 -31.19
C GLY A 464 -16.74 2.11 -29.73
N ALA A 465 -17.07 3.05 -28.83
CA ALA A 465 -17.50 2.69 -27.48
C ALA A 465 -18.77 1.83 -27.54
N ARG A 466 -18.69 0.63 -26.99
CA ARG A 466 -19.75 -0.34 -26.90
C ARG A 466 -20.10 -0.59 -25.44
N LYS A 467 -21.19 -1.33 -25.20
CA LYS A 467 -21.60 -1.74 -23.84
C LYS A 467 -21.28 -3.20 -23.55
N ASP A 468 -20.27 -3.75 -24.21
CA ASP A 468 -19.82 -5.14 -24.05
C ASP A 468 -18.49 -5.25 -23.29
N TYR A 469 -18.11 -6.45 -22.90
CA TYR A 469 -16.87 -6.68 -22.16
C TYR A 469 -15.60 -6.42 -23.00
N THR A 470 -15.70 -6.48 -24.34
CA THR A 470 -14.57 -6.13 -25.22
C THR A 470 -14.26 -4.64 -25.11
N ASP A 471 -15.27 -3.82 -24.85
CA ASP A 471 -15.07 -2.39 -24.58
C ASP A 471 -14.40 -2.13 -23.22
N LEU A 472 -14.76 -2.90 -22.19
CA LEU A 472 -14.05 -2.84 -20.91
C LEU A 472 -12.55 -3.14 -21.06
N LEU A 473 -12.20 -4.20 -21.79
CA LEU A 473 -10.80 -4.53 -22.05
C LEU A 473 -10.05 -3.41 -22.80
N ARG A 474 -10.71 -2.75 -23.77
CA ARG A 474 -10.14 -1.58 -24.46
C ARG A 474 -9.93 -0.39 -23.54
N VAL A 475 -10.89 -0.09 -22.67
CA VAL A 475 -10.78 1.01 -21.71
C VAL A 475 -9.67 0.74 -20.70
N LEU A 476 -9.60 -0.48 -20.18
CA LEU A 476 -8.50 -0.93 -19.32
C LEU A 476 -7.15 -0.79 -20.02
N ALA A 477 -7.04 -1.25 -21.28
CA ALA A 477 -5.80 -1.12 -22.03
C ALA A 477 -5.39 0.35 -22.23
N ILE A 478 -6.32 1.23 -22.59
CA ILE A 478 -6.05 2.66 -22.74
C ILE A 478 -5.55 3.28 -21.43
N LYS A 479 -6.14 2.88 -20.30
CA LYS A 479 -5.77 3.39 -18.98
C LYS A 479 -4.43 2.85 -18.49
N LEU A 480 -4.19 1.55 -18.62
CA LEU A 480 -3.11 0.85 -17.91
C LEU A 480 -1.83 0.67 -18.75
N VAL A 481 -1.94 0.53 -20.08
CA VAL A 481 -0.78 0.29 -20.94
C VAL A 481 0.34 1.32 -20.75
N PRO A 482 0.09 2.62 -20.61
CA PRO A 482 1.17 3.59 -20.38
C PRO A 482 1.96 3.31 -19.09
N TYR A 483 1.27 2.98 -18.00
CA TYR A 483 1.88 2.66 -16.70
C TYR A 483 2.63 1.33 -16.74
N LEU A 484 2.02 0.30 -17.35
CA LEU A 484 2.67 -0.99 -17.54
C LEU A 484 3.90 -0.89 -18.45
N ALA A 485 3.90 0.02 -19.43
CA ALA A 485 5.07 0.27 -20.27
C ALA A 485 6.24 0.84 -19.44
N VAL A 486 5.99 1.78 -18.51
CA VAL A 486 7.05 2.31 -17.63
C VAL A 486 7.60 1.24 -16.70
N LEU A 487 6.72 0.42 -16.11
CA LEU A 487 7.17 -0.74 -15.35
C LEU A 487 8.01 -1.68 -16.21
N GLY A 488 7.56 -1.96 -17.44
CA GLY A 488 8.33 -2.77 -18.39
C GLY A 488 9.70 -2.17 -18.71
N PHE A 489 9.77 -0.86 -18.94
CA PHE A 489 11.04 -0.15 -19.15
C PHE A 489 11.99 -0.25 -17.95
N GLN A 490 11.46 -0.22 -16.73
CA GLN A 490 12.28 -0.36 -15.54
C GLN A 490 12.73 -1.81 -15.32
N TYR A 491 11.78 -2.75 -15.35
CA TYR A 491 12.04 -4.10 -14.84
C TYR A 491 12.55 -5.08 -15.88
N ILE A 492 12.17 -4.96 -17.18
CA ILE A 492 12.67 -5.87 -18.21
C ILE A 492 14.21 -5.78 -18.32
N PRO A 493 14.82 -4.58 -18.48
CA PRO A 493 16.28 -4.48 -18.51
C PRO A 493 16.93 -4.86 -17.17
N MET A 494 16.27 -4.59 -16.06
CA MET A 494 16.80 -4.90 -14.74
C MET A 494 16.91 -6.42 -14.52
N TYR A 495 15.89 -7.18 -14.90
CA TYR A 495 15.88 -8.64 -14.76
C TYR A 495 16.70 -9.35 -15.85
N SER A 496 16.74 -8.82 -17.08
CA SER A 496 17.42 -9.50 -18.22
C SER A 496 18.88 -9.11 -18.38
N LEU A 497 19.25 -7.87 -18.04
CA LEU A 497 20.58 -7.29 -18.29
C LEU A 497 21.26 -6.75 -17.03
N ASN A 498 20.61 -6.85 -15.88
CA ASN A 498 21.03 -6.18 -14.63
C ASN A 498 21.25 -4.67 -14.81
N LEU A 499 20.46 -4.04 -15.70
CA LEU A 499 20.53 -2.62 -16.04
C LEU A 499 19.37 -1.87 -15.42
N ARG A 500 19.68 -0.94 -14.50
CA ARG A 500 18.70 -0.07 -13.84
C ARG A 500 18.56 1.24 -14.62
N LEU A 501 17.45 1.41 -15.35
CA LEU A 501 17.21 2.65 -16.11
C LEU A 501 16.83 3.81 -15.20
N PHE A 502 16.09 3.54 -14.11
CA PHE A 502 15.71 4.51 -13.10
C PHE A 502 16.25 4.04 -11.74
N PRO A 503 17.50 4.40 -11.37
CA PRO A 503 18.07 4.03 -10.08
C PRO A 503 17.65 4.99 -8.96
N GLY A 504 17.78 4.54 -7.70
CA GLY A 504 17.59 5.36 -6.51
C GLY A 504 16.17 5.91 -6.40
N PHE A 505 16.05 7.14 -5.96
CA PHE A 505 14.77 7.77 -5.65
C PHE A 505 13.83 7.88 -6.86
N LEU A 506 14.38 8.01 -8.08
CA LEU A 506 13.59 8.02 -9.30
C LEU A 506 12.94 6.67 -9.56
N GLY A 507 13.68 5.57 -9.37
CA GLY A 507 13.15 4.21 -9.46
C GLY A 507 12.11 3.94 -8.39
N PHE A 508 12.32 4.44 -7.18
CA PHE A 508 11.34 4.33 -6.09
C PHE A 508 9.99 4.97 -6.46
N PHE A 509 9.98 6.14 -7.12
CA PHE A 509 8.72 6.71 -7.62
C PHE A 509 8.07 5.82 -8.70
N VAL A 510 8.85 5.17 -9.56
CA VAL A 510 8.32 4.22 -10.54
C VAL A 510 7.68 3.02 -9.84
N GLU A 511 8.20 2.58 -8.70
CA GLU A 511 7.61 1.48 -7.93
C GLU A 511 6.20 1.79 -7.41
N PHE A 512 5.85 3.04 -7.12
CA PHE A 512 4.47 3.39 -6.76
C PHE A 512 3.45 3.01 -7.82
N ILE A 513 3.87 2.88 -9.09
CA ILE A 513 2.99 2.44 -10.18
C ILE A 513 2.44 1.03 -9.91
N TRP A 514 3.16 0.17 -9.20
CA TRP A 514 2.65 -1.15 -8.78
C TRP A 514 1.40 -1.07 -7.91
N ALA A 515 1.29 -0.06 -7.05
CA ALA A 515 0.08 0.21 -6.26
C ALA A 515 -1.01 0.93 -7.08
N ILE A 516 -0.60 1.80 -8.01
CA ILE A 516 -1.51 2.58 -8.86
C ILE A 516 -2.25 1.68 -9.85
N VAL A 517 -1.59 0.70 -10.47
CA VAL A 517 -2.19 -0.18 -11.50
C VAL A 517 -3.43 -0.93 -10.99
N PRO A 518 -3.41 -1.66 -9.87
CA PRO A 518 -4.62 -2.32 -9.37
C PRO A 518 -5.71 -1.32 -8.94
N LEU A 519 -5.35 -0.20 -8.33
CA LEU A 519 -6.30 0.82 -7.91
C LEU A 519 -7.00 1.46 -9.13
N PHE A 520 -6.25 1.77 -10.19
CA PHE A 520 -6.79 2.26 -11.45
C PHE A 520 -7.60 1.20 -12.19
N SER A 521 -7.25 -0.07 -12.05
CA SER A 521 -8.06 -1.18 -12.59
C SER A 521 -9.44 -1.21 -11.94
N ILE A 522 -9.50 -1.17 -10.62
CA ILE A 522 -10.75 -1.12 -9.84
C ILE A 522 -11.58 0.11 -10.27
N SER A 523 -10.98 1.28 -10.27
CA SER A 523 -11.66 2.53 -10.63
C SER A 523 -12.21 2.49 -12.06
N THR A 524 -11.46 1.92 -13.00
CA THR A 524 -11.87 1.82 -14.41
C THR A 524 -13.03 0.83 -14.60
N VAL A 525 -12.99 -0.33 -13.94
CA VAL A 525 -14.09 -1.30 -13.97
C VAL A 525 -15.37 -0.68 -13.42
N CYS A 526 -15.28 -0.01 -12.26
CA CYS A 526 -16.43 0.62 -11.63
C CYS A 526 -16.99 1.79 -12.48
N SER A 527 -16.14 2.67 -13.00
CA SER A 527 -16.62 3.79 -13.84
C SER A 527 -17.23 3.32 -15.16
N TRP A 528 -16.61 2.32 -15.81
CA TRP A 528 -17.18 1.70 -17.02
C TRP A 528 -18.55 1.10 -16.75
N TRP A 529 -18.72 0.37 -15.66
CA TRP A 529 -19.98 -0.21 -15.27
C TRP A 529 -21.04 0.84 -14.93
N LEU A 530 -20.68 1.85 -14.12
CA LEU A 530 -21.58 2.94 -13.76
C LEU A 530 -22.04 3.72 -15.00
N HIS A 531 -21.12 4.00 -15.94
CA HIS A 531 -21.49 4.60 -17.24
C HIS A 531 -22.45 3.68 -18.04
N ARG A 532 -22.26 2.37 -18.00
CA ARG A 532 -23.12 1.39 -18.69
C ARG A 532 -24.56 1.43 -18.18
N ILE A 533 -24.78 1.58 -16.87
CA ILE A 533 -26.11 1.57 -16.25
C ILE A 533 -26.78 2.93 -16.25
N THR A 534 -26.03 4.01 -16.08
CA THR A 534 -26.59 5.37 -16.00
C THR A 534 -26.63 6.09 -17.35
N GLY A 535 -25.77 5.70 -18.28
CA GLY A 535 -25.56 6.41 -19.56
C GLY A 535 -24.80 7.71 -19.44
N ARG A 536 -24.28 8.07 -18.25
CA ARG A 536 -23.56 9.30 -17.93
C ARG A 536 -22.24 8.98 -17.24
N ILE A 537 -21.29 9.92 -17.30
CA ILE A 537 -19.98 9.76 -16.64
C ILE A 537 -20.02 10.19 -15.17
N GLY A 538 -21.04 10.94 -14.73
CA GLY A 538 -21.10 11.57 -13.40
C GLY A 538 -20.95 10.59 -12.24
N ALA A 539 -21.71 9.48 -12.27
CA ALA A 539 -21.63 8.47 -11.21
C ALA A 539 -20.23 7.84 -11.09
N GLY A 540 -19.58 7.53 -12.22
CA GLY A 540 -18.20 7.02 -12.25
C GLY A 540 -17.19 8.05 -11.77
N THR A 541 -17.35 9.32 -12.17
CA THR A 541 -16.50 10.44 -11.73
C THR A 541 -16.55 10.60 -10.21
N VAL A 542 -17.76 10.69 -9.63
CA VAL A 542 -17.92 10.86 -8.17
C VAL A 542 -17.40 9.65 -7.42
N PHE A 543 -17.74 8.43 -7.86
CA PHE A 543 -17.28 7.19 -7.22
C PHE A 543 -15.75 7.11 -7.17
N ASN A 544 -15.09 7.31 -8.32
CA ASN A 544 -13.64 7.24 -8.39
C ASN A 544 -12.96 8.34 -7.57
N SER A 545 -13.52 9.55 -7.58
CA SER A 545 -12.99 10.67 -6.80
C SER A 545 -13.06 10.39 -5.30
N LEU A 546 -14.17 9.86 -4.82
CA LEU A 546 -14.34 9.47 -3.42
C LEU A 546 -13.44 8.28 -3.06
N LEU A 547 -13.35 7.26 -3.91
CA LEU A 547 -12.50 6.08 -3.68
C LEU A 547 -11.03 6.48 -3.57
N ILE A 548 -10.51 7.25 -4.55
CA ILE A 548 -9.10 7.63 -4.55
C ILE A 548 -8.79 8.63 -3.43
N ALA A 549 -9.72 9.53 -3.09
CA ALA A 549 -9.59 10.41 -1.93
C ALA A 549 -9.52 9.61 -0.63
N TRP A 550 -10.37 8.60 -0.48
CA TRP A 550 -10.37 7.73 0.68
C TRP A 550 -9.04 6.95 0.82
N VAL A 551 -8.61 6.27 -0.25
CA VAL A 551 -7.32 5.57 -0.25
C VAL A 551 -6.15 6.52 0.03
N SER A 552 -6.14 7.70 -0.58
CA SER A 552 -5.09 8.71 -0.34
C SER A 552 -5.06 9.18 1.10
N ALA A 553 -6.22 9.52 1.67
CA ALA A 553 -6.32 9.97 3.06
C ALA A 553 -5.90 8.90 4.06
N SER A 554 -6.16 7.62 3.79
CA SER A 554 -5.77 6.50 4.67
C SER A 554 -4.30 6.12 4.54
N LEU A 555 -3.72 6.19 3.33
CA LEU A 555 -2.42 5.66 3.00
C LEU A 555 -1.26 6.61 3.31
N PHE A 556 -1.39 7.89 2.88
CA PHE A 556 -0.27 8.82 2.93
C PHE A 556 0.00 9.37 4.33
N PRO A 557 1.28 9.48 4.74
CA PRO A 557 1.64 9.95 6.07
C PRO A 557 1.54 11.47 6.21
N PHE A 558 1.33 11.92 7.44
CA PHE A 558 1.51 13.30 7.83
C PHE A 558 2.96 13.55 8.26
N GLY A 559 3.53 14.70 7.91
CA GLY A 559 4.87 15.09 8.32
C GLY A 559 5.87 15.17 7.17
N THR A 560 7.16 15.13 7.50
CA THR A 560 8.26 15.27 6.55
C THR A 560 9.36 14.24 6.83
N ILE A 561 10.12 13.87 5.80
CA ILE A 561 11.24 12.93 5.94
C ILE A 561 12.53 13.65 6.41
N GLY A 562 12.60 14.97 6.33
CA GLY A 562 13.81 15.76 6.58
C GLY A 562 14.57 16.10 5.31
#